data_b759c8999a3ceaf3588642e561853ba0
#
_entry.id   b759c8999a3ceaf3588642e561853ba0
#
_cell.length_a   1.000
_cell.length_b   1.000
_cell.length_c   1.000
_cell.angle_alpha   90.00
_cell.angle_beta   90.00
_cell.angle_gamma   90.00
#
_symmetry.space_group_name_H-M   'P 1'
#
loop_
_entity.id
_entity.type
_entity.pdbx_description
1 polymer ?
#
loop_
_entity_poly.entity_id
_entity_poly.type
_entity_poly.pdbx_seq_one_letter_code
_entity_poly.pdbx_strand_id
1 'polypeptide(L)'
;FGSEAHKSGINVIIAGAGGAAHLPGMIASLSPVPVIGVPIKSKNSLDGWDSILSILQMPGGVPVATVALNGAKNAGILAAQILGIENQEIQKKILKYKNSLKEKVIKSGKEIKNNSFE
;
A
#
# COMPACT_ATOMS: atom_id res chain seq x y z
N PHE A 1 12.71 -11.80 11.36
CA PHE A 1 12.25 -10.39 11.26
C PHE A 1 10.79 -10.23 11.68
N GLY A 2 9.88 -11.02 11.10
CA GLY A 2 8.46 -10.86 11.39
C GLY A 2 8.09 -10.98 12.86
N SER A 3 8.65 -11.95 13.58
CA SER A 3 8.38 -12.17 15.00
C SER A 3 9.02 -11.12 15.92
N GLU A 4 10.06 -10.43 15.46
CA GLU A 4 10.81 -9.46 16.24
C GLU A 4 10.46 -7.99 15.92
N ALA A 5 9.71 -7.76 14.82
CA ALA A 5 9.42 -6.42 14.33
C ALA A 5 8.75 -5.53 15.39
N HIS A 6 7.76 -6.03 16.12
CA HIS A 6 7.05 -5.25 17.12
C HIS A 6 7.94 -4.86 18.31
N LYS A 7 8.96 -5.67 18.63
CA LYS A 7 9.91 -5.37 19.70
C LYS A 7 10.87 -4.24 19.33
N SER A 8 11.08 -4.02 18.03
CA SER A 8 11.95 -2.96 17.51
C SER A 8 11.23 -1.63 17.29
N GLY A 9 9.97 -1.51 17.70
CA GLY A 9 9.19 -0.29 17.54
C GLY A 9 8.56 -0.13 16.15
N ILE A 10 8.55 -1.18 15.36
CA ILE A 10 7.90 -1.18 14.04
C ILE A 10 6.39 -1.35 14.23
N ASN A 11 5.59 -0.44 13.64
CA ASN A 11 4.14 -0.41 13.82
C ASN A 11 3.37 -0.88 12.58
N VAL A 12 4.01 -0.93 11.43
CA VAL A 12 3.44 -1.41 10.18
C VAL A 12 4.56 -1.91 9.27
N ILE A 13 4.28 -2.95 8.50
CA ILE A 13 5.24 -3.54 7.57
C ILE A 13 4.67 -3.48 6.17
N ILE A 14 5.48 -3.03 5.21
CA ILE A 14 5.16 -3.10 3.79
C ILE A 14 6.04 -4.19 3.18
N ALA A 15 5.42 -5.16 2.54
CA ALA A 15 6.15 -6.26 1.91
C ALA A 15 5.74 -6.40 0.45
N GLY A 16 6.71 -6.26 -0.45
CA GLY A 16 6.53 -6.46 -1.88
C GLY A 16 7.02 -7.83 -2.30
N ALA A 17 6.29 -8.49 -3.20
CA ALA A 17 6.72 -9.77 -3.74
C ALA A 17 6.13 -9.99 -5.13
N GLY A 18 6.94 -10.58 -6.01
CA GLY A 18 6.54 -10.98 -7.36
C GLY A 18 6.26 -12.48 -7.45
N GLY A 19 5.69 -12.90 -8.56
CA GLY A 19 5.34 -14.30 -8.78
C GLY A 19 4.33 -14.80 -7.75
N ALA A 20 4.60 -15.98 -7.18
CA ALA A 20 3.80 -16.49 -6.06
C ALA A 20 4.20 -15.77 -4.77
N ALA A 21 3.54 -14.67 -4.47
CA ALA A 21 3.95 -13.68 -3.46
C ALA A 21 3.69 -14.18 -2.02
N HIS A 22 4.57 -15.03 -1.50
CA HIS A 22 4.42 -15.62 -0.17
C HIS A 22 4.98 -14.77 0.98
N LEU A 23 5.90 -13.84 0.68
CA LEU A 23 6.59 -13.06 1.73
C LEU A 23 5.63 -12.27 2.63
N PRO A 24 4.64 -11.52 2.12
CA PRO A 24 3.70 -10.81 3.00
C PRO A 24 2.95 -11.75 3.95
N GLY A 25 2.51 -12.90 3.45
CA GLY A 25 1.81 -13.90 4.24
C GLY A 25 2.69 -14.51 5.33
N MET A 26 3.93 -14.84 5.02
CA MET A 26 4.88 -15.36 6.00
C MET A 26 5.11 -14.38 7.14
N ILE A 27 5.30 -13.09 6.82
CA ILE A 27 5.50 -12.05 7.82
C ILE A 27 4.22 -11.88 8.65
N ALA A 28 3.06 -11.83 7.99
CA ALA A 28 1.77 -11.66 8.67
C ALA A 28 1.46 -12.79 9.65
N SER A 29 1.88 -14.02 9.34
CA SER A 29 1.66 -15.16 10.23
C SER A 29 2.51 -15.11 11.50
N LEU A 30 3.62 -14.38 11.48
CA LEU A 30 4.58 -14.32 12.58
C LEU A 30 4.49 -13.03 13.38
N SER A 31 3.86 -11.98 12.86
CA SER A 31 3.90 -10.65 13.46
C SER A 31 2.52 -10.16 13.89
N PRO A 32 2.40 -9.54 15.09
CA PRO A 32 1.17 -8.83 15.47
C PRO A 32 1.02 -7.48 14.75
N VAL A 33 2.05 -7.03 14.05
CA VAL A 33 2.07 -5.76 13.34
C VAL A 33 1.29 -5.89 12.03
N PRO A 34 0.45 -4.88 11.65
CA PRO A 34 -0.23 -4.91 10.37
C PRO A 34 0.73 -5.03 9.20
N VAL A 35 0.40 -5.87 8.22
CA VAL A 35 1.21 -6.09 7.01
C VAL A 35 0.43 -5.59 5.80
N ILE A 36 1.06 -4.77 4.99
CA ILE A 36 0.54 -4.31 3.71
C ILE A 36 1.32 -5.03 2.61
N GLY A 37 0.61 -5.80 1.79
CA GLY A 37 1.20 -6.52 0.67
C GLY A 37 1.14 -5.71 -0.62
N VAL A 38 2.28 -5.65 -1.33
CA VAL A 38 2.36 -5.02 -2.64
C VAL A 38 2.66 -6.11 -3.67
N PRO A 39 1.67 -6.52 -4.48
CA PRO A 39 1.96 -7.44 -5.57
C PRO A 39 2.80 -6.74 -6.63
N ILE A 40 3.87 -7.40 -7.04
CA ILE A 40 4.81 -6.83 -8.02
C ILE A 40 4.79 -7.72 -9.26
N LYS A 41 4.65 -7.10 -10.43
CA LYS A 41 4.72 -7.82 -11.69
C LYS A 41 6.15 -8.26 -11.93
N SER A 42 6.35 -9.58 -12.10
CA SER A 42 7.65 -10.14 -12.45
C SER A 42 7.61 -10.68 -13.88
N LYS A 43 8.81 -10.97 -14.43
CA LYS A 43 8.92 -11.54 -15.78
C LYS A 43 8.23 -12.90 -15.92
N ASN A 44 8.01 -13.60 -14.81
CA ASN A 44 7.44 -14.94 -14.79
C ASN A 44 5.96 -14.97 -14.44
N SER A 45 5.31 -13.81 -14.23
CA SER A 45 3.90 -13.75 -13.89
C SER A 45 3.07 -13.36 -15.12
N LEU A 46 1.92 -14.01 -15.30
CA LEU A 46 0.93 -13.68 -16.32
C LEU A 46 0.18 -12.42 -15.87
N ASP A 47 0.60 -11.26 -16.37
CA ASP A 47 -0.01 -9.95 -16.10
C ASP A 47 -0.12 -9.59 -14.62
N GLY A 48 0.72 -10.21 -13.76
CA GLY A 48 0.71 -9.96 -12.32
C GLY A 48 -0.39 -10.65 -11.55
N TRP A 49 -1.23 -11.46 -12.18
CA TRP A 49 -2.35 -12.16 -11.53
C TRP A 49 -1.88 -13.10 -10.43
N ASP A 50 -0.77 -13.82 -10.66
CA ASP A 50 -0.22 -14.76 -9.67
C ASP A 50 0.15 -14.06 -8.38
N SER A 51 0.77 -12.88 -8.48
CA SER A 51 1.14 -12.07 -7.31
C SER A 51 -0.09 -11.58 -6.55
N ILE A 52 -1.11 -11.08 -7.27
CA ILE A 52 -2.35 -10.58 -6.67
C ILE A 52 -3.08 -11.71 -5.96
N LEU A 53 -3.30 -12.84 -6.64
CA LEU A 53 -4.06 -13.97 -6.09
C LEU A 53 -3.36 -14.57 -4.87
N SER A 54 -2.03 -14.69 -4.90
CA SER A 54 -1.26 -15.24 -3.77
C SER A 54 -1.39 -14.40 -2.51
N ILE A 55 -1.46 -13.07 -2.65
CA ILE A 55 -1.61 -12.17 -1.50
C ILE A 55 -3.06 -12.12 -1.02
N LEU A 56 -4.03 -12.13 -1.93
CA LEU A 56 -5.45 -12.03 -1.58
C LEU A 56 -5.97 -13.30 -0.91
N GLN A 57 -5.46 -14.46 -1.28
CA GLN A 57 -5.93 -15.75 -0.77
C GLN A 57 -5.22 -16.12 0.55
N MET A 58 -5.44 -15.33 1.58
CA MET A 58 -4.89 -15.61 2.90
C MET A 58 -5.87 -16.45 3.75
N PRO A 59 -5.35 -17.36 4.57
CA PRO A 59 -6.22 -18.14 5.46
C PRO A 59 -6.82 -17.26 6.56
N GLY A 60 -7.93 -17.70 7.13
CA GLY A 60 -8.53 -17.02 8.28
C GLY A 60 -7.52 -16.89 9.42
N GLY A 61 -7.46 -15.72 10.02
CA GLY A 61 -6.53 -15.42 11.09
C GLY A 61 -5.19 -14.82 10.67
N VAL A 62 -4.90 -14.74 9.36
CA VAL A 62 -3.66 -14.17 8.84
C VAL A 62 -3.97 -13.11 7.78
N PRO A 63 -4.47 -11.93 8.19
CA PRO A 63 -4.85 -10.89 7.23
C PRO A 63 -3.63 -10.14 6.69
N VAL A 64 -3.68 -9.84 5.38
CA VAL A 64 -2.73 -8.94 4.71
C VAL A 64 -3.55 -7.90 3.94
N ALA A 65 -3.34 -6.62 4.24
CA ALA A 65 -3.95 -5.54 3.48
C ALA A 65 -3.22 -5.43 2.14
N THR A 66 -3.94 -5.57 1.03
CA THR A 66 -3.31 -5.62 -0.30
C THR A 66 -3.65 -4.37 -1.11
N VAL A 67 -2.63 -3.74 -1.67
CA VAL A 67 -2.78 -2.62 -2.60
C VAL A 67 -2.72 -3.13 -4.04
N ALA A 68 -2.92 -2.24 -5.00
CA ALA A 68 -2.87 -2.59 -6.42
C ALA A 68 -1.49 -3.11 -6.84
N LEU A 69 -1.44 -3.80 -7.98
CA LEU A 69 -0.20 -4.28 -8.60
C LEU A 69 0.77 -3.10 -8.76
N ASN A 70 2.01 -3.28 -8.32
CA ASN A 70 3.06 -2.24 -8.31
C ASN A 70 2.68 -0.98 -7.52
N GLY A 71 1.73 -1.08 -6.60
CA GLY A 71 1.18 0.06 -5.85
C GLY A 71 1.98 0.44 -4.60
N ALA A 72 3.30 0.45 -4.66
CA ALA A 72 4.15 0.78 -3.52
C ALA A 72 3.87 2.17 -2.94
N LYS A 73 3.55 3.14 -3.78
CA LYS A 73 3.19 4.50 -3.35
C LYS A 73 1.94 4.49 -2.47
N ASN A 74 0.89 3.79 -2.88
CA ASN A 74 -0.33 3.67 -2.08
C ASN A 74 -0.10 2.86 -0.81
N ALA A 75 0.78 1.88 -0.83
CA ALA A 75 1.16 1.16 0.37
C ALA A 75 1.82 2.09 1.39
N GLY A 76 2.72 2.97 0.93
CA GLY A 76 3.35 3.98 1.78
C GLY A 76 2.35 4.96 2.38
N ILE A 77 1.38 5.41 1.59
CA ILE A 77 0.32 6.31 2.06
C ILE A 77 -0.56 5.60 3.09
N LEU A 78 -0.95 4.36 2.83
CA LEU A 78 -1.75 3.57 3.77
C LEU A 78 -1.00 3.34 5.08
N ALA A 79 0.29 3.02 5.02
CA ALA A 79 1.12 2.89 6.20
C ALA A 79 1.16 4.18 7.01
N ALA A 80 1.31 5.33 6.35
CA ALA A 80 1.28 6.63 7.00
C ALA A 80 -0.08 6.89 7.64
N GLN A 81 -1.18 6.51 7.01
CA GLN A 81 -2.52 6.64 7.58
C GLN A 81 -2.68 5.79 8.84
N ILE A 82 -2.13 4.59 8.85
CA ILE A 82 -2.14 3.70 10.03
C ILE A 82 -1.36 4.35 11.17
N LEU A 83 -0.16 4.85 10.90
CA LEU A 83 0.66 5.55 11.89
C LEU A 83 -0.01 6.84 12.37
N GLY A 84 -0.78 7.49 11.51
CA GLY A 84 -1.47 8.73 11.80
C GLY A 84 -2.68 8.59 12.71
N ILE A 85 -3.16 7.37 12.97
CA ILE A 85 -4.32 7.16 13.85
C ILE A 85 -4.09 7.79 15.23
N GLU A 86 -2.88 7.71 15.75
CA GLU A 86 -2.51 8.30 17.04
C GLU A 86 -1.48 9.42 16.93
N ASN A 87 -1.26 9.95 15.72
CA ASN A 87 -0.24 10.98 15.49
C ASN A 87 -0.81 12.11 14.63
N GLN A 88 -1.15 13.22 15.28
CA GLN A 88 -1.76 14.38 14.62
C GLN A 88 -0.84 15.04 13.59
N GLU A 89 0.46 15.01 13.80
CA GLU A 89 1.43 15.57 12.85
C GLU A 89 1.38 14.82 11.51
N ILE A 90 1.32 13.49 11.58
CA ILE A 90 1.20 12.65 10.40
C ILE A 90 -0.16 12.88 9.72
N GLN A 91 -1.25 12.97 10.49
CA GLN A 91 -2.57 13.24 9.95
C GLN A 91 -2.61 14.56 9.16
N LYS A 92 -1.99 15.61 9.69
CA LYS A 92 -1.91 16.91 9.03
C LYS A 92 -1.15 16.82 7.69
N LYS A 93 -0.05 16.08 7.68
CA LYS A 93 0.75 15.87 6.46
C LYS A 93 -0.05 15.10 5.40
N ILE A 94 -0.79 14.07 5.81
CA ILE A 94 -1.63 13.29 4.91
C ILE A 94 -2.74 14.16 4.33
N LEU A 95 -3.40 14.96 5.15
CA LEU A 95 -4.46 15.86 4.72
C LEU A 95 -3.94 16.89 3.71
N LYS A 96 -2.77 17.47 3.98
CA LYS A 96 -2.11 18.39 3.07
C LYS A 96 -1.79 17.73 1.73
N TYR A 97 -1.28 16.50 1.76
CA TYR A 97 -0.98 15.73 0.56
C TYR A 97 -2.25 15.47 -0.27
N LYS A 98 -3.33 15.02 0.38
CA LYS A 98 -4.60 14.75 -0.30
C LYS A 98 -5.22 16.02 -0.88
N ASN A 99 -5.10 17.15 -0.20
CA ASN A 99 -5.55 18.43 -0.72
C ASN A 99 -4.73 18.85 -1.95
N SER A 100 -3.42 18.62 -1.95
CA SER A 100 -2.59 18.92 -3.12
C SER A 100 -2.96 18.09 -4.33
N LEU A 101 -3.33 16.82 -4.13
CA LEU A 101 -3.84 15.95 -5.21
C LEU A 101 -5.15 16.49 -5.76
N LYS A 102 -6.06 16.93 -4.90
CA LYS A 102 -7.34 17.50 -5.29
C LYS A 102 -7.15 18.75 -6.12
N GLU A 103 -6.29 19.67 -5.70
CA GLU A 103 -5.96 20.88 -6.43
C GLU A 103 -5.36 20.55 -7.80
N LYS A 104 -4.47 19.57 -7.86
CA LYS A 104 -3.86 19.13 -9.11
C LYS A 104 -4.89 18.57 -10.09
N VAL A 105 -5.85 17.81 -9.62
CA VAL A 105 -6.94 17.26 -10.44
C VAL A 105 -7.83 18.41 -10.96
N ILE A 106 -8.19 19.37 -10.11
CA ILE A 106 -9.00 20.53 -10.50
C ILE A 106 -8.26 21.35 -11.56
N LYS A 107 -6.99 21.61 -11.37
CA LYS A 107 -6.16 22.35 -12.33
C LYS A 107 -6.09 21.64 -13.69
N SER A 108 -5.86 20.32 -13.69
CA SER A 108 -5.83 19.52 -14.91
C SER A 108 -7.18 19.53 -15.63
N GLY A 109 -8.28 19.44 -14.87
CA GLY A 109 -9.63 19.53 -15.43
C GLY A 109 -9.91 20.87 -16.08
N LYS A 110 -9.47 21.97 -15.48
CA LYS A 110 -9.62 23.31 -16.05
C LYS A 110 -8.78 23.47 -17.33
N GLU A 111 -7.56 22.97 -17.35
CA GLU A 111 -6.70 23.01 -18.53
C GLU A 111 -7.32 22.25 -19.71
N ILE A 112 -7.83 21.05 -19.46
CA ILE A 112 -8.51 20.24 -20.47
C ILE A 112 -9.75 20.97 -20.99
N LYS A 113 -10.55 21.55 -20.11
CA LYS A 113 -11.76 22.28 -20.48
C LYS A 113 -11.43 23.52 -21.33
N ASN A 114 -10.40 24.27 -20.95
CA ASN A 114 -9.95 25.44 -21.70
C ASN A 114 -9.42 25.05 -23.10
N ASN A 115 -8.65 23.98 -23.18
CA ASN A 115 -8.09 23.51 -24.43
C ASN A 115 -9.14 22.94 -25.38
N SER A 116 -10.24 22.37 -24.89
CA SER A 116 -11.30 21.82 -25.72
C SER A 116 -12.20 22.89 -26.35
N PHE A 117 -12.12 24.13 -25.92
CA PHE A 117 -12.88 25.26 -26.46
C PHE A 117 -12.06 26.18 -27.39
N GLU A 118 -10.80 25.88 -27.56
CA GLU A 118 -9.94 26.55 -28.56
C GLU A 118 -10.00 25.81 -29.89
#